data_ec73850c1d9fe284a1b55feb8191fc40
#
_entry.id   ec73850c1d9fe284a1b55feb8191fc40
#
_cell.length_a   1.000
_cell.length_b   1.000
_cell.length_c   1.000
_cell.angle_alpha   90.00
_cell.angle_beta   90.00
_cell.angle_gamma   90.00
#
_symmetry.space_group_name_H-M   'P 1'
#
loop_
_entity.id
_entity.type
_entity.pdbx_description
1 polymer ?
#
loop_
_entity_poly.entity_id
_entity_poly.type
_entity_poly.pdbx_seq_one_letter_code
_entity_poly.pdbx_strand_id
1 'polypeptide(L)'
;MPIIETTIDTLPVYVFEDRKEMGKAAAHSAAAIINEAITKKGEANVIFAAAPSQSDMLEALISEDIDWTKVRGFHQDEYIGLDPNHPAGFGNFMRRYIFDQKPFMALYYLQCPADKVDEKCAEYAALLTKYPPDLIFLGVGENGHLAFNDPQVADFEDPKQVKVVTLDPICRNQQVNDGCFSSLDEVPTHALTLTMSRILSVPKAITVVPTALKAGAIARSLEGEISPACPASVLRRHPGAALYLDRASAQKAFQL
;
A
#
# COMPACT_ATOMS: atom_id res chain seq x y z
N MET A 1 11.17 6.49 -19.27
CA MET A 1 9.96 7.35 -19.47
C MET A 1 8.76 6.45 -19.61
N PRO A 2 7.55 6.87 -19.19
CA PRO A 2 6.36 6.04 -19.36
C PRO A 2 6.08 5.79 -20.85
N ILE A 3 5.61 4.59 -21.19
CA ILE A 3 5.12 4.23 -22.52
C ILE A 3 3.69 4.71 -22.76
N ILE A 4 2.93 4.89 -21.66
CA ILE A 4 1.62 5.55 -21.65
C ILE A 4 1.59 6.50 -20.44
N GLU A 5 1.11 7.71 -20.69
CA GLU A 5 0.78 8.70 -19.68
C GLU A 5 -0.62 9.24 -19.99
N THR A 6 -1.56 9.07 -19.03
CA THR A 6 -2.94 9.47 -19.21
C THR A 6 -3.58 9.82 -17.87
N THR A 7 -4.80 10.33 -17.89
CA THR A 7 -5.59 10.58 -16.68
C THR A 7 -6.97 9.96 -16.86
N ILE A 8 -7.40 9.14 -15.88
CA ILE A 8 -8.72 8.52 -15.86
C ILE A 8 -9.50 9.13 -14.69
N ASP A 9 -10.58 9.85 -14.98
CA ASP A 9 -11.26 10.76 -14.05
C ASP A 9 -10.26 11.80 -13.47
N THR A 10 -9.88 11.68 -12.19
CA THR A 10 -8.85 12.53 -11.57
C THR A 10 -7.52 11.80 -11.33
N LEU A 11 -7.41 10.53 -11.70
CA LEU A 11 -6.25 9.67 -11.43
C LEU A 11 -5.23 9.72 -12.57
N PRO A 12 -4.05 10.32 -12.40
CA PRO A 12 -2.92 10.15 -13.32
C PRO A 12 -2.48 8.68 -13.34
N VAL A 13 -2.30 8.13 -14.54
CA VAL A 13 -1.85 6.75 -14.77
C VAL A 13 -0.61 6.77 -15.65
N TYR A 14 0.45 6.14 -15.15
CA TYR A 14 1.73 6.01 -15.82
C TYR A 14 2.05 4.54 -16.06
N VAL A 15 2.25 4.15 -17.31
CA VAL A 15 2.63 2.78 -17.70
C VAL A 15 4.08 2.76 -18.16
N PHE A 16 4.85 1.83 -17.64
CA PHE A 16 6.28 1.66 -17.99
C PHE A 16 6.51 0.30 -18.64
N GLU A 17 7.62 0.15 -19.33
CA GLU A 17 7.96 -1.10 -20.02
C GLU A 17 8.11 -2.26 -19.03
N ASP A 18 8.75 -2.03 -17.90
CA ASP A 18 8.97 -3.03 -16.86
C ASP A 18 8.80 -2.47 -15.44
N ARG A 19 8.76 -3.40 -14.45
CA ARG A 19 8.56 -3.08 -13.04
C ARG A 19 9.68 -2.27 -12.42
N LYS A 20 10.92 -2.34 -12.95
CA LYS A 20 12.05 -1.57 -12.43
C LYS A 20 11.96 -0.11 -12.84
N GLU A 21 11.65 0.17 -14.12
CA GLU A 21 11.40 1.54 -14.57
C GLU A 21 10.21 2.16 -13.84
N MET A 22 9.13 1.40 -13.68
CA MET A 22 7.95 1.80 -12.90
C MET A 22 8.32 2.14 -11.45
N GLY A 23 9.06 1.24 -10.78
CA GLY A 23 9.49 1.42 -9.39
C GLY A 23 10.35 2.66 -9.20
N LYS A 24 11.32 2.91 -10.10
CA LYS A 24 12.16 4.13 -10.08
C LYS A 24 11.33 5.41 -10.23
N ALA A 25 10.39 5.42 -11.15
CA ALA A 25 9.55 6.61 -11.38
C ALA A 25 8.64 6.90 -10.16
N ALA A 26 8.04 5.85 -9.58
CA ALA A 26 7.23 5.97 -8.37
C ALA A 26 8.07 6.45 -7.17
N ALA A 27 9.29 5.90 -7.00
CA ALA A 27 10.22 6.30 -5.94
C ALA A 27 10.64 7.78 -6.07
N HIS A 28 10.96 8.23 -7.29
CA HIS A 28 11.31 9.62 -7.54
C HIS A 28 10.16 10.57 -7.19
N SER A 29 8.92 10.23 -7.59
CA SER A 29 7.73 11.01 -7.24
C SER A 29 7.47 11.03 -5.75
N ALA A 30 7.69 9.89 -5.05
CA ALA A 30 7.57 9.80 -3.60
C ALA A 30 8.61 10.68 -2.89
N ALA A 31 9.86 10.64 -3.33
CA ALA A 31 10.93 11.47 -2.78
C ALA A 31 10.61 12.96 -2.87
N ALA A 32 10.06 13.42 -3.99
CA ALA A 32 9.62 14.80 -4.16
C ALA A 32 8.54 15.18 -3.13
N ILE A 33 7.53 14.32 -2.91
CA ILE A 33 6.45 14.54 -1.93
C ILE A 33 7.01 14.57 -0.49
N ILE A 34 7.88 13.63 -0.15
CA ILE A 34 8.50 13.55 1.18
C ILE A 34 9.34 14.79 1.45
N ASN A 35 10.20 15.20 0.50
CA ASN A 35 11.04 16.36 0.62
C ASN A 35 10.24 17.68 0.68
N GLU A 36 9.12 17.76 -0.06
CA GLU A 36 8.18 18.88 0.05
C GLU A 36 7.59 18.98 1.46
N ALA A 37 7.15 17.85 2.04
CA ALA A 37 6.63 17.82 3.42
C ALA A 37 7.70 18.23 4.44
N ILE A 38 8.92 17.70 4.33
CA ILE A 38 10.05 18.06 5.18
C ILE A 38 10.35 19.56 5.06
N THR A 39 10.34 20.12 3.86
CA THR A 39 10.60 21.55 3.63
C THR A 39 9.52 22.44 4.25
N LYS A 40 8.24 22.03 4.14
CA LYS A 40 7.09 22.83 4.61
C LYS A 40 6.90 22.79 6.13
N LYS A 41 7.15 21.65 6.77
CA LYS A 41 6.80 21.45 8.19
C LYS A 41 7.91 20.83 9.05
N GLY A 42 9.10 20.61 8.48
CA GLY A 42 10.27 20.08 9.19
C GLY A 42 10.29 18.54 9.29
N GLU A 43 9.24 17.85 8.91
CA GLU A 43 9.11 16.38 9.00
C GLU A 43 8.13 15.85 7.96
N ALA A 44 8.17 14.53 7.71
CA ALA A 44 7.21 13.81 6.87
C ALA A 44 6.71 12.54 7.58
N ASN A 45 5.42 12.23 7.42
CA ASN A 45 4.80 11.03 7.95
C ASN A 45 4.33 10.17 6.78
N VAL A 46 4.85 8.95 6.66
CA VAL A 46 4.68 8.11 5.47
C VAL A 46 4.13 6.74 5.87
N ILE A 47 3.06 6.32 5.21
CA ILE A 47 2.51 4.96 5.35
C ILE A 47 3.03 4.11 4.19
N PHE A 48 3.69 3.00 4.52
CA PHE A 48 4.25 2.07 3.55
C PHE A 48 3.35 0.85 3.34
N ALA A 49 3.42 0.28 2.13
CA ALA A 49 2.78 -0.97 1.78
C ALA A 49 3.81 -2.11 1.78
N ALA A 50 3.46 -3.22 2.40
CA ALA A 50 4.31 -4.39 2.51
C ALA A 50 3.81 -5.50 1.58
N ALA A 51 4.44 -5.64 0.43
CA ALA A 51 4.17 -6.74 -0.51
C ALA A 51 5.33 -6.89 -1.50
N PRO A 52 5.57 -8.07 -2.09
CA PRO A 52 6.58 -8.26 -3.13
C PRO A 52 6.41 -7.33 -4.35
N SER A 53 5.20 -6.84 -4.59
CA SER A 53 4.92 -5.83 -5.63
C SER A 53 5.59 -4.48 -5.37
N GLN A 54 5.96 -4.18 -4.13
CA GLN A 54 6.57 -2.91 -3.73
C GLN A 54 8.11 -2.92 -3.75
N SER A 55 8.73 -4.10 -3.88
CA SER A 55 10.19 -4.26 -3.69
C SER A 55 11.02 -3.35 -4.59
N ASP A 56 10.74 -3.30 -5.90
CA ASP A 56 11.53 -2.46 -6.84
C ASP A 56 11.41 -0.96 -6.51
N MET A 57 10.23 -0.52 -6.10
CA MET A 57 10.00 0.87 -5.71
C MET A 57 10.72 1.18 -4.38
N LEU A 58 10.65 0.30 -3.38
CA LEU A 58 11.35 0.48 -2.10
C LEU A 58 12.87 0.49 -2.28
N GLU A 59 13.42 -0.42 -3.10
CA GLU A 59 14.84 -0.45 -3.44
C GLU A 59 15.30 0.84 -4.13
N ALA A 60 14.49 1.40 -5.02
CA ALA A 60 14.79 2.68 -5.65
C ALA A 60 14.66 3.84 -4.64
N LEU A 61 13.66 3.82 -3.77
CA LEU A 61 13.38 4.88 -2.81
C LEU A 61 14.51 5.07 -1.79
N ILE A 62 15.15 3.97 -1.34
CA ILE A 62 16.31 4.06 -0.43
C ILE A 62 17.52 4.76 -1.07
N SER A 63 17.56 4.86 -2.40
CA SER A 63 18.62 5.53 -3.15
C SER A 63 18.33 7.00 -3.45
N GLU A 64 17.11 7.46 -3.20
CA GLU A 64 16.72 8.87 -3.36
C GLU A 64 17.31 9.75 -2.23
N ASP A 65 17.52 11.02 -2.54
CA ASP A 65 18.03 12.00 -1.59
C ASP A 65 16.93 12.48 -0.64
N ILE A 66 16.76 11.77 0.47
CA ILE A 66 15.76 12.03 1.53
C ILE A 66 16.47 12.09 2.87
N ASP A 67 16.20 13.12 3.66
CA ASP A 67 16.61 13.18 5.07
C ASP A 67 15.69 12.30 5.93
N TRP A 68 16.04 11.01 5.99
CA TRP A 68 15.28 10.00 6.72
C TRP A 68 15.16 10.27 8.22
N THR A 69 16.07 11.06 8.80
CA THR A 69 16.00 11.47 10.22
C THR A 69 14.80 12.38 10.51
N LYS A 70 14.13 12.85 9.47
CA LYS A 70 12.90 13.66 9.52
C LYS A 70 11.65 12.90 9.08
N VAL A 71 11.76 11.59 8.80
CA VAL A 71 10.64 10.79 8.32
C VAL A 71 10.16 9.84 9.41
N ARG A 72 8.84 9.84 9.70
CA ARG A 72 8.18 8.78 10.47
C ARG A 72 7.58 7.76 9.53
N GLY A 73 7.85 6.48 9.79
CA GLY A 73 7.33 5.36 9.03
C GLY A 73 6.20 4.64 9.76
N PHE A 74 5.15 4.35 9.01
CA PHE A 74 4.01 3.53 9.37
C PHE A 74 3.84 2.43 8.32
N HIS A 75 3.13 1.35 8.64
CA HIS A 75 2.64 0.42 7.60
C HIS A 75 1.13 0.20 7.75
N GLN A 76 0.49 -0.29 6.68
CA GLN A 76 -0.97 -0.17 6.55
C GLN A 76 -1.75 -1.38 7.09
N ASP A 77 -1.10 -2.52 7.28
CA ASP A 77 -1.75 -3.77 7.65
C ASP A 77 -0.77 -4.77 8.28
N GLU A 78 -1.29 -5.76 9.02
CA GLU A 78 -0.49 -6.85 9.60
C GLU A 78 -1.38 -8.06 9.93
N TYR A 79 -0.84 -9.24 9.80
CA TYR A 79 -1.50 -10.47 10.20
C TYR A 79 -1.69 -10.59 11.70
N ILE A 80 -2.81 -11.19 12.11
CA ILE A 80 -3.08 -11.55 13.51
C ILE A 80 -2.70 -13.01 13.72
N GLY A 81 -1.95 -13.28 14.80
CA GLY A 81 -1.59 -14.63 15.21
C GLY A 81 -0.42 -15.27 14.46
N LEU A 82 0.23 -14.52 13.54
CA LEU A 82 1.48 -14.97 12.92
C LEU A 82 2.63 -14.88 13.92
N ASP A 83 3.60 -15.80 13.83
CA ASP A 83 4.82 -15.72 14.63
C ASP A 83 5.48 -14.35 14.40
N PRO A 84 5.87 -13.62 15.46
CA PRO A 84 6.45 -12.30 15.34
C PRO A 84 7.71 -12.21 14.45
N ASN A 85 8.44 -13.33 14.29
CA ASN A 85 9.63 -13.42 13.46
C ASN A 85 9.36 -14.03 12.07
N HIS A 86 8.12 -14.38 11.75
CA HIS A 86 7.79 -14.97 10.46
C HIS A 86 8.16 -14.02 9.31
N PRO A 87 8.88 -14.48 8.27
CA PRO A 87 9.34 -13.63 7.20
C PRO A 87 8.21 -12.97 6.37
N ALA A 88 7.02 -13.57 6.35
CA ALA A 88 5.85 -13.02 5.70
C ALA A 88 5.12 -11.95 6.53
N GLY A 89 5.47 -11.74 7.81
CA GLY A 89 4.95 -10.62 8.59
C GLY A 89 5.30 -9.29 7.92
N PHE A 90 4.32 -8.40 7.80
CA PHE A 90 4.50 -7.17 7.02
C PHE A 90 5.47 -6.20 7.71
N GLY A 91 5.47 -6.12 9.03
CA GLY A 91 6.50 -5.41 9.77
C GLY A 91 7.91 -5.93 9.48
N ASN A 92 8.09 -7.27 9.37
CA ASN A 92 9.38 -7.89 9.04
C ASN A 92 9.77 -7.67 7.57
N PHE A 93 8.80 -7.65 6.65
CA PHE A 93 9.02 -7.24 5.27
C PHE A 93 9.56 -5.80 5.23
N MET A 94 8.89 -4.86 5.92
CA MET A 94 9.32 -3.47 5.96
C MET A 94 10.70 -3.28 6.57
N ARG A 95 11.05 -4.02 7.65
CA ARG A 95 12.41 -4.00 8.23
C ARG A 95 13.45 -4.35 7.17
N ARG A 96 13.23 -5.46 6.46
CA ARG A 96 14.16 -5.97 5.45
C ARG A 96 14.36 -5.01 4.28
N TYR A 97 13.28 -4.40 3.79
CA TYR A 97 13.33 -3.60 2.56
C TYR A 97 13.66 -2.12 2.77
N ILE A 98 13.34 -1.55 3.94
CA ILE A 98 13.54 -0.11 4.14
C ILE A 98 13.77 0.30 5.59
N PHE A 99 13.04 -0.23 6.58
CA PHE A 99 13.02 0.33 7.93
C PHE A 99 14.34 0.18 8.68
N ASP A 100 15.06 -0.94 8.49
CA ASP A 100 16.39 -1.16 9.09
C ASP A 100 17.51 -0.60 8.22
N GLN A 101 17.22 -0.13 7.01
CA GLN A 101 18.22 0.38 6.07
C GLN A 101 18.40 1.91 6.14
N LYS A 102 17.50 2.62 6.77
CA LYS A 102 17.52 4.08 6.85
C LYS A 102 17.25 4.56 8.28
N PRO A 103 17.86 5.69 8.69
CA PRO A 103 17.72 6.24 10.05
C PRO A 103 16.43 7.03 10.20
N PHE A 104 15.27 6.33 10.20
CA PHE A 104 13.97 6.98 10.40
C PHE A 104 13.90 7.71 11.75
N MET A 105 13.19 8.84 11.79
CA MET A 105 12.88 9.57 13.04
C MET A 105 12.14 8.68 14.03
N ALA A 106 11.15 7.92 13.56
CA ALA A 106 10.39 6.95 14.33
C ALA A 106 9.72 5.93 13.40
N LEU A 107 9.50 4.72 13.91
CA LEU A 107 8.81 3.63 13.20
C LEU A 107 7.68 3.09 14.06
N TYR A 108 6.50 2.93 13.47
CA TYR A 108 5.31 2.46 14.14
C TYR A 108 4.79 1.20 13.47
N TYR A 109 4.64 0.12 14.26
CA TYR A 109 4.25 -1.21 13.78
C TYR A 109 2.85 -1.58 14.25
N LEU A 110 2.08 -2.24 13.37
CA LEU A 110 0.78 -2.84 13.69
C LEU A 110 0.91 -4.21 14.37
N GLN A 111 2.08 -4.82 14.30
CA GLN A 111 2.32 -6.12 14.92
C GLN A 111 2.00 -6.10 16.42
N CYS A 112 1.18 -7.07 16.85
CA CYS A 112 0.78 -7.21 18.26
C CYS A 112 0.38 -8.66 18.57
N PRO A 113 0.37 -9.06 19.87
CA PRO A 113 -0.24 -10.29 20.31
C PRO A 113 -1.74 -10.35 19.96
N ALA A 114 -2.25 -11.55 19.66
CA ALA A 114 -3.64 -11.74 19.23
C ALA A 114 -4.69 -11.31 20.28
N ASP A 115 -4.34 -11.31 21.56
CA ASP A 115 -5.19 -10.86 22.65
C ASP A 115 -5.18 -9.33 22.86
N LYS A 116 -4.38 -8.58 22.10
CA LYS A 116 -4.22 -7.12 22.23
C LYS A 116 -4.61 -6.33 20.97
N VAL A 117 -5.36 -6.95 20.07
CA VAL A 117 -5.68 -6.33 18.76
C VAL A 117 -6.52 -5.07 18.91
N ASP A 118 -7.48 -5.01 19.82
CA ASP A 118 -8.33 -3.83 20.03
C ASP A 118 -7.52 -2.67 20.62
N GLU A 119 -6.64 -2.97 21.58
CA GLU A 119 -5.71 -1.98 22.15
C GLU A 119 -4.78 -1.42 21.05
N LYS A 120 -4.23 -2.31 20.19
CA LYS A 120 -3.38 -1.91 19.08
C LYS A 120 -4.12 -1.05 18.05
N CYS A 121 -5.37 -1.39 17.71
CA CYS A 121 -6.20 -0.55 16.82
C CYS A 121 -6.36 0.87 17.39
N ALA A 122 -6.67 0.99 18.68
CA ALA A 122 -6.84 2.29 19.33
C ALA A 122 -5.52 3.09 19.42
N GLU A 123 -4.43 2.43 19.81
CA GLU A 123 -3.09 3.02 19.85
C GLU A 123 -2.66 3.55 18.48
N TYR A 124 -2.77 2.71 17.45
CA TYR A 124 -2.32 3.07 16.10
C TYR A 124 -3.18 4.19 15.49
N ALA A 125 -4.48 4.17 15.71
CA ALA A 125 -5.37 5.26 15.32
C ALA A 125 -5.00 6.60 16.00
N ALA A 126 -4.65 6.55 17.30
CA ALA A 126 -4.18 7.74 18.02
C ALA A 126 -2.85 8.26 17.46
N LEU A 127 -1.92 7.38 17.08
CA LEU A 127 -0.65 7.75 16.43
C LEU A 127 -0.89 8.42 15.07
N LEU A 128 -1.78 7.86 14.23
CA LEU A 128 -2.15 8.44 12.93
C LEU A 128 -2.87 9.79 13.05
N THR A 129 -3.57 10.02 14.16
CA THR A 129 -4.19 11.33 14.47
C THR A 129 -3.14 12.33 14.94
N LYS A 130 -2.20 11.88 15.79
CA LYS A 130 -1.12 12.73 16.31
C LYS A 130 -0.10 13.12 15.24
N TYR A 131 0.18 12.22 14.31
CA TYR A 131 1.13 12.36 13.22
C TYR A 131 0.41 12.13 11.88
N PRO A 132 -0.41 13.09 11.39
CA PRO A 132 -1.17 12.91 10.15
C PRO A 132 -0.26 12.58 8.98
N PRO A 133 -0.51 11.48 8.25
CA PRO A 133 0.32 11.09 7.12
C PRO A 133 0.24 12.07 5.95
N ASP A 134 1.38 12.26 5.29
CA ASP A 134 1.53 13.08 4.08
C ASP A 134 1.40 12.27 2.81
N LEU A 135 1.88 11.03 2.88
CA LEU A 135 1.94 10.10 1.76
C LEU A 135 1.56 8.70 2.23
N ILE A 136 0.80 7.99 1.40
CA ILE A 136 0.59 6.56 1.51
C ILE A 136 1.04 5.86 0.23
N PHE A 137 1.81 4.77 0.38
CA PHE A 137 2.05 3.82 -0.69
C PHE A 137 0.95 2.77 -0.71
N LEU A 138 0.53 2.35 -1.90
CA LEU A 138 -0.52 1.36 -2.09
C LEU A 138 -0.10 0.32 -3.13
N GLY A 139 -0.56 -0.91 -2.95
CA GLY A 139 -0.68 -1.92 -3.98
C GLY A 139 -2.15 -2.20 -4.27
N VAL A 140 -2.44 -2.94 -5.34
CA VAL A 140 -3.80 -3.42 -5.66
C VAL A 140 -3.79 -4.94 -5.67
N GLY A 141 -4.69 -5.54 -4.90
CA GLY A 141 -4.84 -6.99 -4.87
C GLY A 141 -5.55 -7.57 -6.10
N GLU A 142 -5.53 -8.89 -6.25
CA GLU A 142 -6.14 -9.59 -7.40
C GLU A 142 -7.66 -9.40 -7.49
N ASN A 143 -8.34 -9.19 -6.36
CA ASN A 143 -9.76 -8.84 -6.29
C ASN A 143 -10.03 -7.33 -6.29
N GLY A 144 -8.99 -6.49 -6.36
CA GLY A 144 -9.08 -5.02 -6.34
C GLY A 144 -8.97 -4.39 -4.96
N HIS A 145 -8.62 -5.16 -3.91
CA HIS A 145 -8.46 -4.61 -2.57
C HIS A 145 -7.30 -3.61 -2.44
N LEU A 146 -7.41 -2.71 -1.47
CA LEU A 146 -6.33 -1.83 -0.99
C LEU A 146 -6.08 -2.16 0.49
N ALA A 147 -4.82 -2.40 0.87
CA ALA A 147 -4.48 -3.01 2.15
C ALA A 147 -5.31 -4.31 2.33
N PHE A 148 -5.78 -4.66 3.51
CA PHE A 148 -6.71 -5.78 3.66
C PHE A 148 -8.20 -5.37 3.62
N ASN A 149 -8.54 -4.34 2.82
CA ASN A 149 -9.93 -4.01 2.54
C ASN A 149 -10.43 -4.76 1.30
N ASP A 150 -10.71 -6.06 1.48
CA ASP A 150 -11.36 -6.89 0.47
C ASP A 150 -12.80 -6.43 0.18
N PRO A 151 -13.39 -6.75 -0.99
CA PRO A 151 -14.72 -6.26 -1.37
C PRO A 151 -15.83 -6.42 -0.32
N GLN A 152 -15.82 -7.51 0.46
CA GLN A 152 -16.84 -7.76 1.48
C GLN A 152 -16.67 -6.96 2.77
N VAL A 153 -15.50 -6.32 2.98
CA VAL A 153 -15.21 -5.52 4.18
C VAL A 153 -14.83 -4.08 3.89
N ALA A 154 -14.67 -3.74 2.61
CA ALA A 154 -14.37 -2.38 2.17
C ALA A 154 -15.57 -1.46 2.42
N ASP A 155 -15.31 -0.36 3.12
CA ASP A 155 -16.28 0.71 3.35
C ASP A 155 -15.56 2.04 3.18
N PHE A 156 -15.97 2.85 2.20
CA PHE A 156 -15.34 4.14 1.90
C PHE A 156 -15.60 5.19 2.96
N GLU A 157 -16.62 4.99 3.79
CA GLU A 157 -17.04 5.88 4.89
C GLU A 157 -16.85 5.23 6.27
N ASP A 158 -16.00 4.22 6.39
CA ASP A 158 -15.74 3.50 7.64
C ASP A 158 -15.40 4.50 8.77
N PRO A 159 -16.13 4.48 9.90
CA PRO A 159 -15.90 5.43 11.01
C PRO A 159 -14.61 5.17 11.77
N LYS A 160 -14.01 4.00 11.61
CA LYS A 160 -12.73 3.63 12.25
C LYS A 160 -11.55 4.05 11.38
N GLN A 161 -10.38 4.21 11.98
CA GLN A 161 -9.12 4.40 11.27
C GLN A 161 -8.39 3.08 11.03
N VAL A 162 -8.49 2.16 11.99
CA VAL A 162 -7.88 0.83 11.99
C VAL A 162 -8.94 -0.17 12.44
N LYS A 163 -8.98 -1.33 11.81
CA LYS A 163 -9.94 -2.39 12.14
C LYS A 163 -9.33 -3.79 12.01
N VAL A 164 -9.96 -4.75 12.68
CA VAL A 164 -9.76 -6.18 12.43
C VAL A 164 -10.65 -6.61 11.26
N VAL A 165 -10.11 -7.43 10.38
CA VAL A 165 -10.84 -8.01 9.24
C VAL A 165 -10.61 -9.51 9.17
N THR A 166 -11.61 -10.23 8.63
CA THR A 166 -11.44 -11.60 8.15
C THR A 166 -10.98 -11.53 6.69
N LEU A 167 -9.91 -12.24 6.37
CA LEU A 167 -9.33 -12.22 5.04
C LEU A 167 -10.14 -13.06 4.05
N ASP A 168 -10.37 -12.50 2.89
CA ASP A 168 -11.00 -13.19 1.75
C ASP A 168 -10.14 -14.37 1.25
N PRO A 169 -10.73 -15.51 0.85
CA PRO A 169 -9.98 -16.61 0.27
C PRO A 169 -9.13 -16.23 -0.94
N ILE A 170 -9.59 -15.29 -1.79
CA ILE A 170 -8.82 -14.80 -2.95
C ILE A 170 -7.59 -14.04 -2.46
N CYS A 171 -7.76 -13.16 -1.46
CA CYS A 171 -6.67 -12.42 -0.83
C CYS A 171 -5.65 -13.38 -0.19
N ARG A 172 -6.11 -14.40 0.54
CA ARG A 172 -5.23 -15.41 1.14
C ARG A 172 -4.49 -16.23 0.07
N ASN A 173 -5.18 -16.65 -1.01
CA ASN A 173 -4.53 -17.35 -2.13
C ASN A 173 -3.48 -16.48 -2.83
N GLN A 174 -3.71 -15.16 -2.95
CA GLN A 174 -2.70 -14.24 -3.48
C GLN A 174 -1.39 -14.32 -2.70
N GLN A 175 -1.41 -14.47 -1.37
CA GLN A 175 -0.20 -14.58 -0.55
C GLN A 175 0.60 -15.86 -0.84
N VAL A 176 -0.09 -16.93 -1.26
CA VAL A 176 0.55 -18.15 -1.75
C VAL A 176 1.12 -17.92 -3.16
N ASN A 177 0.36 -17.27 -4.06
CA ASN A 177 0.81 -16.93 -5.41
C ASN A 177 2.05 -16.01 -5.39
N ASP A 178 2.10 -15.08 -4.44
CA ASP A 178 3.21 -14.15 -4.22
C ASP A 178 4.42 -14.82 -3.54
N GLY A 179 4.31 -16.11 -3.17
CA GLY A 179 5.38 -16.91 -2.54
C GLY A 179 5.66 -16.57 -1.08
N CYS A 180 4.72 -15.88 -0.41
CA CYS A 180 4.86 -15.51 1.00
C CYS A 180 4.58 -16.69 1.95
N PHE A 181 3.75 -17.65 1.53
CA PHE A 181 3.38 -18.87 2.25
C PHE A 181 3.41 -20.08 1.31
N SER A 182 3.68 -21.27 1.84
CA SER A 182 3.75 -22.49 1.04
C SER A 182 2.37 -23.07 0.72
N SER A 183 1.36 -22.79 1.54
CA SER A 183 -0.02 -23.25 1.38
C SER A 183 -1.02 -22.26 1.96
N LEU A 184 -2.29 -22.41 1.55
CA LEU A 184 -3.39 -21.58 2.04
C LEU A 184 -3.63 -21.73 3.55
N ASP A 185 -3.41 -22.93 4.09
CA ASP A 185 -3.64 -23.24 5.51
C ASP A 185 -2.65 -22.50 6.43
N GLU A 186 -1.47 -22.13 5.90
CA GLU A 186 -0.46 -21.37 6.64
C GLU A 186 -0.79 -19.86 6.67
N VAL A 187 -1.62 -19.37 5.75
CA VAL A 187 -1.98 -17.95 5.71
C VAL A 187 -2.99 -17.65 6.82
N PRO A 188 -2.71 -16.67 7.70
CA PRO A 188 -3.67 -16.27 8.74
C PRO A 188 -5.04 -15.92 8.16
N THR A 189 -6.08 -16.12 8.95
CA THR A 189 -7.47 -15.84 8.55
C THR A 189 -7.92 -14.43 8.93
N HIS A 190 -7.16 -13.74 9.77
CA HIS A 190 -7.49 -12.40 10.28
C HIS A 190 -6.29 -11.47 10.19
N ALA A 191 -6.56 -10.19 10.03
CA ALA A 191 -5.56 -9.15 9.98
C ALA A 191 -6.05 -7.84 10.61
N LEU A 192 -5.09 -7.00 11.00
CA LEU A 192 -5.30 -5.57 11.26
C LEU A 192 -5.08 -4.82 9.96
N THR A 193 -5.92 -3.83 9.68
CA THR A 193 -5.78 -2.99 8.48
C THR A 193 -6.23 -1.56 8.72
N LEU A 194 -5.60 -0.61 8.04
CA LEU A 194 -6.16 0.72 7.88
C LEU A 194 -7.46 0.62 7.08
N THR A 195 -8.46 1.40 7.46
CA THR A 195 -9.75 1.44 6.75
C THR A 195 -9.65 2.21 5.43
N MET A 196 -10.63 2.02 4.55
CA MET A 196 -10.69 2.77 3.29
C MET A 196 -10.79 4.28 3.53
N SER A 197 -11.63 4.70 4.48
CA SER A 197 -11.77 6.13 4.85
C SER A 197 -10.43 6.72 5.31
N ARG A 198 -9.65 5.95 6.10
CA ARG A 198 -8.32 6.39 6.54
C ARG A 198 -7.33 6.49 5.38
N ILE A 199 -7.29 5.50 4.49
CA ILE A 199 -6.46 5.51 3.29
C ILE A 199 -6.78 6.74 2.43
N LEU A 200 -8.06 6.98 2.16
CA LEU A 200 -8.53 8.08 1.32
C LEU A 200 -8.32 9.47 1.95
N SER A 201 -8.16 9.55 3.25
CA SER A 201 -7.88 10.82 3.94
C SER A 201 -6.43 11.30 3.84
N VAL A 202 -5.51 10.45 3.36
CA VAL A 202 -4.09 10.83 3.17
C VAL A 202 -3.96 11.70 1.92
N PRO A 203 -3.36 12.89 1.98
CA PRO A 203 -3.41 13.86 0.88
C PRO A 203 -2.67 13.40 -0.39
N LYS A 204 -1.71 12.48 -0.29
CA LYS A 204 -0.98 11.92 -1.44
C LYS A 204 -0.95 10.41 -1.36
N ALA A 205 -1.24 9.75 -2.50
CA ALA A 205 -1.18 8.30 -2.62
C ALA A 205 -0.39 7.90 -3.87
N ILE A 206 0.64 7.08 -3.69
CA ILE A 206 1.39 6.46 -4.79
C ILE A 206 1.03 4.99 -4.82
N THR A 207 0.35 4.58 -5.89
CA THR A 207 -0.10 3.21 -6.09
C THR A 207 0.79 2.52 -7.11
N VAL A 208 1.47 1.44 -6.71
CA VAL A 208 2.43 0.70 -7.53
C VAL A 208 1.93 -0.73 -7.76
N VAL A 209 1.68 -1.09 -9.01
CA VAL A 209 1.05 -2.38 -9.33
C VAL A 209 1.76 -3.06 -10.53
N PRO A 210 2.73 -3.92 -10.26
CA PRO A 210 3.36 -4.74 -11.30
C PRO A 210 2.60 -6.06 -11.54
N THR A 211 2.96 -6.72 -12.61
CA THR A 211 2.67 -8.11 -13.01
C THR A 211 1.30 -8.36 -13.63
N ALA A 212 1.27 -9.33 -14.56
CA ALA A 212 0.07 -9.74 -15.29
C ALA A 212 -1.06 -10.28 -14.40
N LEU A 213 -0.74 -10.80 -13.19
CA LEU A 213 -1.74 -11.28 -12.23
C LEU A 213 -2.69 -10.16 -11.80
N LYS A 214 -2.23 -8.91 -11.84
CA LYS A 214 -3.02 -7.74 -11.43
C LYS A 214 -3.80 -7.10 -12.59
N ALA A 215 -3.59 -7.51 -13.85
CA ALA A 215 -4.20 -6.90 -15.02
C ALA A 215 -5.73 -6.86 -14.99
N GLY A 216 -6.36 -7.93 -14.47
CA GLY A 216 -7.82 -7.98 -14.31
C GLY A 216 -8.35 -7.01 -13.26
N ALA A 217 -7.66 -6.86 -12.14
CA ALA A 217 -8.01 -5.91 -11.09
C ALA A 217 -7.83 -4.46 -11.57
N ILE A 218 -6.73 -4.18 -12.27
CA ILE A 218 -6.47 -2.85 -12.85
C ILE A 218 -7.53 -2.46 -13.86
N ALA A 219 -7.91 -3.34 -14.81
CA ALA A 219 -8.98 -3.04 -15.76
C ALA A 219 -10.30 -2.71 -15.03
N ARG A 220 -10.72 -3.54 -14.05
CA ARG A 220 -11.93 -3.25 -13.26
C ARG A 220 -11.82 -1.93 -12.47
N SER A 221 -10.64 -1.61 -11.94
CA SER A 221 -10.43 -0.37 -11.18
C SER A 221 -10.53 0.88 -12.04
N LEU A 222 -10.08 0.81 -13.30
CA LEU A 222 -10.03 1.96 -14.20
C LEU A 222 -11.30 2.14 -15.03
N GLU A 223 -11.97 1.04 -15.40
CA GLU A 223 -13.13 1.04 -16.32
C GLU A 223 -14.47 0.79 -15.62
N GLY A 224 -14.45 0.07 -14.49
CA GLY A 224 -15.65 -0.33 -13.76
C GLY A 224 -16.32 0.80 -12.97
N GLU A 225 -17.45 0.48 -12.34
CA GLU A 225 -18.10 1.36 -11.38
C GLU A 225 -17.19 1.61 -10.16
N ILE A 226 -17.20 2.85 -9.64
CA ILE A 226 -16.50 3.18 -8.38
C ILE A 226 -17.34 2.67 -7.21
N SER A 227 -16.96 1.52 -6.68
CA SER A 227 -17.70 0.85 -5.61
C SER A 227 -16.81 -0.03 -4.74
N PRO A 228 -17.26 -0.41 -3.54
CA PRO A 228 -16.55 -1.38 -2.69
C PRO A 228 -16.37 -2.77 -3.32
N ALA A 229 -17.12 -3.12 -4.37
CA ALA A 229 -16.91 -4.37 -5.12
C ALA A 229 -15.55 -4.43 -5.84
N CYS A 230 -14.93 -3.26 -6.09
CA CYS A 230 -13.56 -3.13 -6.53
C CYS A 230 -12.93 -1.93 -5.78
N PRO A 231 -12.43 -2.12 -4.55
CA PRO A 231 -12.04 -1.00 -3.68
C PRO A 231 -11.06 -0.02 -4.31
N ALA A 232 -10.11 -0.49 -5.12
CA ALA A 232 -9.15 0.36 -5.82
C ALA A 232 -9.79 1.32 -6.84
N SER A 233 -11.03 1.08 -7.27
CA SER A 233 -11.75 1.98 -8.18
C SER A 233 -11.92 3.39 -7.61
N VAL A 234 -11.96 3.54 -6.29
CA VAL A 234 -12.11 4.83 -5.62
C VAL A 234 -10.91 5.77 -5.80
N LEU A 235 -9.74 5.23 -6.14
CA LEU A 235 -8.55 6.04 -6.44
C LEU A 235 -8.80 7.04 -7.56
N ARG A 236 -9.74 6.77 -8.46
CA ARG A 236 -10.16 7.69 -9.52
C ARG A 236 -10.82 8.99 -9.00
N ARG A 237 -11.27 9.02 -7.75
CA ARG A 237 -11.81 10.20 -7.06
C ARG A 237 -10.83 10.85 -6.07
N HIS A 238 -9.67 10.21 -5.85
CA HIS A 238 -8.71 10.71 -4.88
C HIS A 238 -7.87 11.85 -5.49
N PRO A 239 -7.92 13.07 -4.94
CA PRO A 239 -7.33 14.25 -5.59
C PRO A 239 -5.81 14.28 -5.67
N GLY A 240 -5.14 13.42 -4.91
CA GLY A 240 -3.68 13.35 -4.83
C GLY A 240 -3.12 11.95 -5.07
N ALA A 241 -3.90 11.03 -5.66
CA ALA A 241 -3.41 9.72 -6.05
C ALA A 241 -2.73 9.75 -7.40
N ALA A 242 -1.76 8.83 -7.59
CA ALA A 242 -1.17 8.50 -8.88
C ALA A 242 -0.96 6.98 -8.97
N LEU A 243 -1.19 6.41 -10.15
CA LEU A 243 -1.09 4.97 -10.42
C LEU A 243 0.08 4.69 -11.37
N TYR A 244 0.97 3.81 -10.91
CA TYR A 244 2.15 3.35 -11.65
C TYR A 244 1.99 1.87 -11.99
N LEU A 245 2.04 1.56 -13.27
CA LEU A 245 1.85 0.21 -13.83
C LEU A 245 3.07 -0.20 -14.65
N ASP A 246 3.36 -1.49 -14.69
CA ASP A 246 4.19 -2.07 -15.74
C ASP A 246 3.32 -2.48 -16.95
N ARG A 247 3.93 -2.77 -18.09
CA ARG A 247 3.23 -3.25 -19.31
C ARG A 247 2.34 -4.46 -18.98
N ALA A 248 2.82 -5.38 -18.15
CA ALA A 248 2.11 -6.61 -17.84
C ALA A 248 0.84 -6.38 -17.02
N SER A 249 0.85 -5.49 -16.04
CA SER A 249 -0.35 -5.14 -15.24
C SER A 249 -1.33 -4.25 -16.02
N ALA A 250 -0.82 -3.46 -16.98
CA ALA A 250 -1.62 -2.56 -17.80
C ALA A 250 -2.32 -3.23 -18.99
N GLN A 251 -1.89 -4.46 -19.38
CA GLN A 251 -2.22 -5.08 -20.67
C GLN A 251 -3.73 -5.19 -20.95
N LYS A 252 -4.58 -5.41 -19.95
CA LYS A 252 -6.03 -5.53 -20.14
C LYS A 252 -6.73 -4.18 -20.28
N ALA A 253 -6.34 -3.20 -19.47
CA ALA A 253 -6.94 -1.87 -19.49
C ALA A 253 -6.53 -1.05 -20.73
N PHE A 254 -5.32 -1.28 -21.26
CA PHE A 254 -4.77 -0.50 -22.37
C PHE A 254 -4.53 -1.30 -23.66
N GLN A 255 -4.96 -2.57 -23.68
CA GLN A 255 -4.84 -3.47 -24.86
C GLN A 255 -3.39 -3.59 -25.39
N LEU A 256 -2.43 -3.76 -24.48
CA LEU A 256 -0.98 -3.86 -24.74
C LEU A 256 -0.50 -5.28 -25.00
#